data_91fa166320dba22a694609d19b50a490
#
_entry.id   91fa166320dba22a694609d19b50a490
#
_cell.length_a   1.000
_cell.length_b   1.000
_cell.length_c   1.000
_cell.angle_alpha   90.00
_cell.angle_beta   90.00
_cell.angle_gamma   90.00
#
_symmetry.space_group_name_H-M   'P 1'
#
loop_
_entity.id
_entity.type
_entity.pdbx_description
1 polymer ?
#
loop_
_entity_poly.entity_id
_entity_poly.type
_entity_poly.pdbx_seq_one_letter_code
_entity_poly.pdbx_strand_id
1 'polypeptide(L)'
;MIVNRLRRVCALLLALFLLSACGPGDSPEEQVRQYVATAEAAAETRNLGDLQELIAKQYQDDQGRTRGDIVAVAARYLYVNKNIHVLTRIEDVSFPAPEQARLAVYAALTGRNVSDLDALLNMQADLYRFDLELQRMDGAWQLVRADWRPARGEDFF
;
A
#
# COMPACT_ATOMS: atom_id res chain seq x y z
N MET A 1 -33.85 -28.17 -37.49
CA MET A 1 -34.33 -27.35 -36.34
C MET A 1 -33.45 -27.50 -35.10
N ILE A 2 -32.87 -28.64 -34.81
CA ILE A 2 -32.06 -28.91 -33.60
C ILE A 2 -30.72 -28.16 -33.60
N VAL A 3 -30.06 -28.08 -34.75
CA VAL A 3 -28.73 -27.43 -34.90
C VAL A 3 -28.76 -25.92 -34.61
N ASN A 4 -29.85 -25.23 -35.01
CA ASN A 4 -30.00 -23.80 -34.72
C ASN A 4 -30.30 -23.49 -33.25
N ARG A 5 -30.91 -24.40 -32.53
CA ARG A 5 -31.12 -24.27 -31.08
C ARG A 5 -29.80 -24.49 -30.33
N LEU A 6 -29.00 -25.46 -30.74
CA LEU A 6 -27.70 -25.75 -30.13
C LEU A 6 -26.71 -24.57 -30.31
N ARG A 7 -26.66 -23.93 -31.53
CA ARG A 7 -25.85 -22.72 -31.78
C ARG A 7 -26.29 -21.54 -30.93
N ARG A 8 -27.58 -21.34 -30.68
CA ARG A 8 -28.08 -20.25 -29.80
C ARG A 8 -27.76 -20.49 -28.33
N VAL A 9 -27.82 -21.74 -27.87
CA VAL A 9 -27.44 -22.10 -26.50
C VAL A 9 -25.94 -21.94 -26.27
N CYS A 10 -25.08 -22.37 -27.20
CA CYS A 10 -23.65 -22.15 -27.14
C CYS A 10 -23.28 -20.66 -27.19
N ALA A 11 -23.96 -19.84 -27.97
CA ALA A 11 -23.70 -18.39 -28.05
C ALA A 11 -24.13 -17.68 -26.73
N LEU A 12 -25.22 -18.12 -26.12
CA LEU A 12 -25.66 -17.60 -24.80
C LEU A 12 -24.73 -18.01 -23.67
N LEU A 13 -24.19 -19.23 -23.67
CA LEU A 13 -23.22 -19.70 -22.68
C LEU A 13 -21.87 -18.99 -22.85
N LEU A 14 -21.44 -18.69 -24.08
CA LEU A 14 -20.22 -17.95 -24.34
C LEU A 14 -20.33 -16.47 -23.91
N ALA A 15 -21.52 -15.87 -24.06
CA ALA A 15 -21.77 -14.49 -23.61
C ALA A 15 -21.81 -14.38 -22.08
N LEU A 16 -22.24 -15.43 -21.37
CA LEU A 16 -22.25 -15.45 -19.89
C LEU A 16 -20.83 -15.57 -19.30
N PHE A 17 -19.89 -16.17 -20.04
CA PHE A 17 -18.47 -16.30 -19.59
C PHE A 17 -17.68 -15.01 -19.68
N LEU A 18 -18.12 -14.03 -20.48
CA LEU A 18 -17.43 -12.74 -20.65
C LEU A 18 -17.77 -11.71 -19.55
N LEU A 19 -18.72 -11.99 -18.68
CA LEU A 19 -19.14 -11.10 -17.58
C LEU A 19 -18.43 -11.40 -16.25
N SER A 20 -17.57 -12.41 -16.18
CA SER A 20 -16.92 -12.84 -14.94
C SER A 20 -15.49 -12.31 -14.74
N ALA A 21 -15.04 -11.32 -15.53
CA ALA A 21 -13.66 -10.86 -15.55
C ALA A 21 -13.35 -9.65 -14.63
N CYS A 22 -14.29 -9.19 -13.81
CA CYS A 22 -14.02 -8.21 -12.77
C CYS A 22 -14.16 -8.87 -11.40
N GLY A 23 -13.07 -9.44 -10.89
CA GLY A 23 -12.99 -9.86 -9.50
C GLY A 23 -12.93 -8.64 -8.56
N PRO A 24 -13.38 -8.76 -7.29
CA PRO A 24 -13.40 -7.67 -6.31
C PRO A 24 -12.02 -7.14 -5.89
N GLY A 25 -10.93 -7.58 -6.51
CA GLY A 25 -9.56 -7.16 -6.21
C GLY A 25 -8.89 -6.26 -7.25
N ASP A 26 -9.59 -5.88 -8.33
CA ASP A 26 -8.94 -5.19 -9.47
C ASP A 26 -9.12 -3.67 -9.51
N SER A 27 -9.81 -3.05 -8.53
CA SER A 27 -9.93 -1.60 -8.51
C SER A 27 -8.58 -0.94 -8.19
N PRO A 28 -8.26 0.22 -8.79
CA PRO A 28 -7.04 0.97 -8.46
C PRO A 28 -6.91 1.26 -6.97
N GLU A 29 -8.03 1.53 -6.30
CA GLU A 29 -8.05 1.75 -4.85
C GLU A 29 -7.65 0.50 -4.07
N GLU A 30 -8.16 -0.67 -4.42
CA GLU A 30 -7.80 -1.93 -3.77
C GLU A 30 -6.32 -2.27 -3.99
N GLN A 31 -5.79 -2.04 -5.19
CA GLN A 31 -4.37 -2.23 -5.49
C GLN A 31 -3.47 -1.30 -4.65
N VAL A 32 -3.90 -0.06 -4.43
CA VAL A 32 -3.18 0.89 -3.58
C VAL A 32 -3.27 0.50 -2.09
N ARG A 33 -4.41 -0.01 -1.63
CA ARG A 33 -4.55 -0.59 -0.28
C ARG A 33 -3.62 -1.79 -0.11
N GLN A 34 -3.56 -2.66 -1.11
CA GLN A 34 -2.64 -3.81 -1.11
C GLN A 34 -1.17 -3.36 -1.11
N TYR A 35 -0.82 -2.27 -1.80
CA TYR A 35 0.51 -1.67 -1.74
C TYR A 35 0.89 -1.30 -0.28
N VAL A 36 0.00 -0.62 0.45
CA VAL A 36 0.23 -0.25 1.85
C VAL A 36 0.38 -1.50 2.73
N ALA A 37 -0.49 -2.50 2.56
CA ALA A 37 -0.41 -3.76 3.30
C ALA A 37 0.90 -4.53 3.01
N THR A 38 1.39 -4.49 1.78
CA THR A 38 2.67 -5.09 1.41
C THR A 38 3.85 -4.37 2.06
N ALA A 39 3.81 -3.03 2.12
CA ALA A 39 4.83 -2.24 2.80
C ALA A 39 4.85 -2.51 4.32
N GLU A 40 3.67 -2.63 4.93
CA GLU A 40 3.50 -3.02 6.34
C GLU A 40 4.12 -4.39 6.61
N ALA A 41 3.74 -5.41 5.85
CA ALA A 41 4.28 -6.77 5.98
C ALA A 41 5.79 -6.84 5.76
N ALA A 42 6.33 -6.10 4.79
CA ALA A 42 7.76 -6.02 4.53
C ALA A 42 8.52 -5.37 5.69
N ALA A 43 7.94 -4.33 6.32
CA ALA A 43 8.52 -3.69 7.49
C ALA A 43 8.51 -4.64 8.70
N GLU A 44 7.41 -5.32 8.99
CA GLU A 44 7.28 -6.26 10.10
C GLU A 44 8.22 -7.48 9.96
N THR A 45 8.35 -8.02 8.76
CA THR A 45 9.30 -9.10 8.45
C THR A 45 10.72 -8.61 8.28
N ARG A 46 10.95 -7.28 8.36
CA ARG A 46 12.25 -6.63 8.20
C ARG A 46 12.91 -6.94 6.86
N ASN A 47 12.11 -7.15 5.84
CA ASN A 47 12.57 -7.44 4.49
C ASN A 47 12.86 -6.15 3.72
N LEU A 48 14.12 -5.70 3.80
CA LEU A 48 14.57 -4.50 3.08
C LEU A 48 14.50 -4.66 1.56
N GLY A 49 14.63 -5.88 1.04
CA GLY A 49 14.51 -6.16 -0.38
C GLY A 49 13.11 -5.82 -0.88
N ASP A 50 12.09 -6.35 -0.21
CA ASP A 50 10.69 -6.09 -0.55
C ASP A 50 10.34 -4.61 -0.40
N LEU A 51 10.80 -3.94 0.69
CA LEU A 51 10.62 -2.49 0.85
C LEU A 51 11.27 -1.72 -0.31
N GLN A 52 12.46 -2.12 -0.74
CA GLN A 52 13.16 -1.49 -1.84
C GLN A 52 12.43 -1.66 -3.17
N GLU A 53 11.78 -2.79 -3.41
CA GLU A 53 11.01 -3.04 -4.63
C GLU A 53 9.75 -2.17 -4.74
N LEU A 54 9.18 -1.78 -3.61
CA LEU A 54 8.05 -0.86 -3.56
C LEU A 54 8.42 0.58 -3.91
N ILE A 55 9.72 0.94 -3.94
CA ILE A 55 10.20 2.29 -4.20
C ILE A 55 10.74 2.36 -5.64
N ALA A 56 10.25 3.31 -6.42
CA ALA A 56 10.67 3.56 -7.79
C ALA A 56 12.17 3.88 -7.89
N LYS A 57 12.82 3.46 -8.97
CA LYS A 57 14.25 3.76 -9.21
C LYS A 57 14.50 5.27 -9.30
N GLN A 58 13.54 6.02 -9.83
CA GLN A 58 13.59 7.48 -9.98
C GLN A 58 12.98 8.23 -8.79
N TYR A 59 12.75 7.55 -7.65
CA TYR A 59 12.25 8.21 -6.44
C TYR A 59 13.09 9.45 -6.10
N GLN A 60 12.39 10.55 -5.84
CA GLN A 60 12.98 11.77 -5.30
C GLN A 60 11.91 12.54 -4.53
N ASP A 61 12.22 12.95 -3.31
CA ASP A 61 11.35 13.79 -2.50
C ASP A 61 11.76 15.27 -2.49
N ASP A 62 11.00 16.10 -1.79
CA ASP A 62 11.22 17.55 -1.71
C ASP A 62 12.53 17.94 -1.01
N GLN A 63 13.13 17.01 -0.25
CA GLN A 63 14.44 17.19 0.39
C GLN A 63 15.59 16.71 -0.49
N GLY A 64 15.29 16.26 -1.71
CA GLY A 64 16.25 15.73 -2.66
C GLY A 64 16.76 14.33 -2.34
N ARG A 65 16.11 13.62 -1.40
CA ARG A 65 16.49 12.25 -1.06
C ARG A 65 16.11 11.29 -2.18
N THR A 66 17.03 10.41 -2.50
CA THR A 66 16.89 9.39 -3.53
C THR A 66 16.33 8.08 -2.93
N ARG A 67 16.00 7.11 -3.79
CA ARG A 67 15.65 5.74 -3.38
C ARG A 67 16.67 5.15 -2.40
N GLY A 68 17.97 5.33 -2.67
CA GLY A 68 19.03 4.81 -1.80
C GLY A 68 19.00 5.43 -0.40
N ASP A 69 18.73 6.73 -0.32
CA ASP A 69 18.64 7.43 0.97
C ASP A 69 17.44 6.94 1.79
N ILE A 70 16.28 6.73 1.15
CA ILE A 70 15.08 6.21 1.85
C ILE A 70 15.29 4.77 2.33
N VAL A 71 15.88 3.92 1.50
CA VAL A 71 16.22 2.55 1.91
C VAL A 71 17.21 2.56 3.08
N ALA A 72 18.18 3.47 3.10
CA ALA A 72 19.12 3.62 4.21
C ALA A 72 18.42 4.08 5.51
N VAL A 73 17.43 4.99 5.40
CA VAL A 73 16.60 5.40 6.55
C VAL A 73 15.82 4.21 7.10
N ALA A 74 15.14 3.45 6.23
CA ALA A 74 14.40 2.25 6.62
C ALA A 74 15.34 1.20 7.26
N ALA A 75 16.49 0.93 6.65
CA ALA A 75 17.49 -0.01 7.16
C ALA A 75 17.95 0.38 8.57
N ARG A 76 18.25 1.67 8.79
CA ARG A 76 18.66 2.16 10.11
C ARG A 76 17.55 1.97 11.15
N TYR A 77 16.30 2.30 10.79
CA TYR A 77 15.17 2.13 11.69
C TYR A 77 14.98 0.65 12.07
N LEU A 78 15.00 -0.24 11.08
CA LEU A 78 14.89 -1.68 11.28
C LEU A 78 16.07 -2.26 12.07
N TYR A 79 17.27 -1.70 11.93
CA TYR A 79 18.44 -2.14 12.69
C TYR A 79 18.31 -1.84 14.18
N VAL A 80 17.85 -0.63 14.50
CA VAL A 80 17.69 -0.18 15.91
C VAL A 80 16.52 -0.89 16.59
N ASN A 81 15.40 -1.08 15.88
CA ASN A 81 14.18 -1.66 16.40
C ASN A 81 14.07 -3.13 16.02
N LYS A 82 14.42 -4.03 16.93
CA LYS A 82 14.47 -5.48 16.66
C LYS A 82 13.09 -6.12 16.49
N ASN A 83 12.12 -5.64 17.25
CA ASN A 83 10.71 -6.05 17.14
C ASN A 83 9.92 -4.87 16.60
N ILE A 84 9.28 -5.04 15.46
CA ILE A 84 8.47 -4.00 14.84
C ILE A 84 7.13 -4.60 14.50
N HIS A 85 6.08 -3.97 15.00
CA HIS A 85 4.72 -4.16 14.57
C HIS A 85 4.24 -2.85 13.98
N VAL A 86 3.62 -2.92 12.83
CA VAL A 86 3.12 -1.76 12.09
C VAL A 86 1.61 -1.85 12.03
N LEU A 87 0.94 -0.79 12.45
CA LEU A 87 -0.48 -0.64 12.23
C LEU A 87 -0.69 0.58 11.34
N THR A 88 -1.31 0.38 10.18
CA THR A 88 -1.58 1.48 9.26
C THR A 88 -3.08 1.81 9.20
N ARG A 89 -3.38 3.09 8.98
CA ARG A 89 -4.70 3.60 8.65
C ARG A 89 -4.59 4.55 7.46
N ILE A 90 -5.20 4.17 6.36
CA ILE A 90 -5.32 5.05 5.21
C ILE A 90 -6.42 6.06 5.50
N GLU A 91 -6.07 7.34 5.52
CA GLU A 91 -7.00 8.44 5.75
C GLU A 91 -7.66 8.89 4.46
N ASP A 92 -6.86 9.05 3.41
CA ASP A 92 -7.32 9.53 2.11
C ASP A 92 -6.59 8.81 0.97
N VAL A 93 -7.31 8.61 -0.12
CA VAL A 93 -6.79 8.10 -1.40
C VAL A 93 -7.39 8.93 -2.52
N SER A 94 -6.56 9.47 -3.38
CA SER A 94 -7.00 10.19 -4.58
C SER A 94 -6.19 9.76 -5.80
N PHE A 95 -6.80 9.89 -6.98
CA PHE A 95 -6.19 9.51 -8.26
C PHE A 95 -6.17 10.74 -9.19
N PRO A 96 -5.10 11.57 -9.13
CA PRO A 96 -4.96 12.72 -10.02
C PRO A 96 -4.91 12.35 -11.50
N ALA A 97 -4.45 11.13 -11.81
CA ALA A 97 -4.44 10.53 -13.14
C ALA A 97 -4.59 9.00 -13.03
N PRO A 98 -4.94 8.27 -14.10
CA PRO A 98 -5.15 6.81 -14.06
C PRO A 98 -3.96 6.00 -13.52
N GLU A 99 -2.74 6.48 -13.74
CA GLU A 99 -1.49 5.83 -13.32
C GLU A 99 -0.81 6.56 -12.14
N GLN A 100 -1.56 7.43 -11.44
CA GLN A 100 -1.06 8.20 -10.30
C GLN A 100 -2.02 8.10 -9.13
N ALA A 101 -1.48 7.88 -7.93
CA ALA A 101 -2.24 7.90 -6.69
C ALA A 101 -1.53 8.76 -5.65
N ARG A 102 -2.33 9.44 -4.83
CA ARG A 102 -1.88 10.14 -3.63
C ARG A 102 -2.60 9.56 -2.44
N LEU A 103 -1.83 9.32 -1.38
CA LEU A 103 -2.34 8.74 -0.14
C LEU A 103 -1.91 9.57 1.05
N ALA A 104 -2.81 9.69 2.03
CA ALA A 104 -2.45 10.04 3.39
C ALA A 104 -2.59 8.78 4.26
N VAL A 105 -1.49 8.37 4.89
CA VAL A 105 -1.44 7.15 5.71
C VAL A 105 -0.89 7.49 7.08
N TYR A 106 -1.63 7.13 8.12
CA TYR A 106 -1.09 7.09 9.48
C TYR A 106 -0.48 5.73 9.73
N ALA A 107 0.70 5.71 10.35
CA ALA A 107 1.36 4.49 10.78
C ALA A 107 1.76 4.59 12.26
N ALA A 108 1.43 3.56 13.01
CA ALA A 108 1.93 3.34 14.36
C ALA A 108 2.99 2.23 14.32
N LEU A 109 4.18 2.56 14.78
CA LEU A 109 5.31 1.63 14.86
C LEU A 109 5.52 1.28 16.33
N THR A 110 5.34 0.01 16.68
CA THR A 110 5.43 -0.46 18.07
C THR A 110 6.39 -1.63 18.21
N GLY A 111 6.98 -1.79 19.41
CA GLY A 111 7.78 -2.97 19.74
C GLY A 111 6.96 -4.18 20.19
N ARG A 112 5.63 -4.08 20.21
CA ARG A 112 4.69 -5.13 20.63
C ARG A 112 3.53 -5.20 19.67
N ASN A 113 2.96 -6.39 19.50
CA ASN A 113 1.74 -6.54 18.73
C ASN A 113 0.59 -5.79 19.42
N VAL A 114 -0.07 -4.91 18.68
CA VAL A 114 -1.20 -4.11 19.13
C VAL A 114 -2.41 -4.50 18.29
N SER A 115 -3.38 -5.14 18.91
CA SER A 115 -4.57 -5.66 18.23
C SER A 115 -5.71 -4.66 18.17
N ASP A 116 -5.63 -3.58 18.94
CA ASP A 116 -6.68 -2.57 19.00
C ASP A 116 -6.14 -1.16 19.30
N LEU A 117 -6.99 -0.20 19.04
CA LEU A 117 -6.71 1.23 19.10
C LEU A 117 -6.54 1.74 20.55
N ASP A 118 -7.27 1.15 21.51
CA ASP A 118 -7.21 1.54 22.91
C ASP A 118 -5.86 1.16 23.52
N ALA A 119 -5.26 0.06 23.06
CA ALA A 119 -3.93 -0.34 23.45
C ALA A 119 -2.86 0.63 22.93
N LEU A 120 -3.04 1.21 21.73
CA LEU A 120 -2.14 2.23 21.17
C LEU A 120 -2.05 3.50 22.02
N LEU A 121 -3.17 3.95 22.58
CA LEU A 121 -3.22 5.18 23.39
C LEU A 121 -2.43 5.08 24.69
N ASN A 122 -2.25 3.86 25.19
CA ASN A 122 -1.57 3.58 26.45
C ASN A 122 -0.12 3.09 26.27
N MET A 123 0.37 3.02 25.02
CA MET A 123 1.71 2.52 24.69
C MET A 123 2.60 3.62 24.11
N GLN A 124 3.91 3.46 24.31
CA GLN A 124 4.91 4.23 23.58
C GLN A 124 5.00 3.68 22.14
N ALA A 125 4.23 4.28 21.23
CA ALA A 125 4.29 4.02 19.81
C ALA A 125 4.87 5.25 19.10
N ASP A 126 5.74 5.02 18.13
CA ASP A 126 6.15 6.07 17.21
C ASP A 126 5.02 6.24 16.17
N LEU A 127 4.33 7.37 16.24
CA LEU A 127 3.23 7.70 15.34
C LEU A 127 3.72 8.63 14.26
N TYR A 128 3.42 8.28 13.02
CA TYR A 128 3.75 9.08 11.83
C TYR A 128 2.55 9.24 10.92
N ARG A 129 2.48 10.40 10.28
CA ARG A 129 1.68 10.61 9.06
C ARG A 129 2.63 10.61 7.87
N PHE A 130 2.27 9.82 6.86
CA PHE A 130 2.93 9.75 5.57
C PHE A 130 2.01 10.33 4.50
N ASP A 131 2.51 11.25 3.72
CA ASP A 131 1.88 11.73 2.50
C ASP A 131 2.67 11.13 1.32
N LEU A 132 2.05 10.20 0.58
CA LEU A 132 2.71 9.35 -0.42
C LEU A 132 2.19 9.68 -1.82
N GLU A 133 3.10 9.73 -2.79
CA GLU A 133 2.76 9.74 -4.20
C GLU A 133 3.24 8.44 -4.85
N LEU A 134 2.29 7.71 -5.42
CA LEU A 134 2.54 6.47 -6.15
C LEU A 134 2.35 6.69 -7.64
N GLN A 135 3.13 5.99 -8.43
CA GLN A 135 2.96 5.87 -9.87
C GLN A 135 2.89 4.40 -10.25
N ARG A 136 1.99 4.07 -11.16
CA ARG A 136 1.90 2.74 -11.73
C ARG A 136 2.90 2.58 -12.85
N MET A 137 3.82 1.62 -12.70
CA MET A 137 4.88 1.32 -13.64
C MET A 137 4.95 -0.18 -13.87
N ASP A 138 4.96 -0.61 -15.11
CA ASP A 138 4.98 -2.04 -15.49
C ASP A 138 3.88 -2.87 -14.79
N GLY A 139 2.70 -2.24 -14.60
CA GLY A 139 1.54 -2.87 -13.97
C GLY A 139 1.53 -2.86 -12.43
N ALA A 140 2.58 -2.38 -11.78
CA ALA A 140 2.70 -2.30 -10.32
C ALA A 140 2.76 -0.86 -9.81
N TRP A 141 2.16 -0.59 -8.65
CA TRP A 141 2.30 0.68 -7.97
C TRP A 141 3.67 0.79 -7.29
N GLN A 142 4.36 1.91 -7.49
CA GLN A 142 5.65 2.21 -6.88
C GLN A 142 5.67 3.61 -6.30
N LEU A 143 6.34 3.77 -5.16
CA LEU A 143 6.53 5.06 -4.50
C LEU A 143 7.49 5.93 -5.30
N VAL A 144 7.03 7.11 -5.72
CA VAL A 144 7.85 8.09 -6.42
C VAL A 144 8.23 9.27 -5.53
N ARG A 145 7.43 9.53 -4.49
CA ARG A 145 7.70 10.58 -3.51
C ARG A 145 7.01 10.25 -2.18
N ALA A 146 7.64 10.61 -1.07
CA ALA A 146 7.06 10.56 0.26
C ALA A 146 7.48 11.77 1.08
N ASP A 147 6.55 12.29 1.84
CA ASP A 147 6.83 13.15 2.98
C ASP A 147 6.28 12.50 4.25
N TRP A 148 6.91 12.75 5.38
CA TRP A 148 6.43 12.21 6.66
C TRP A 148 6.75 13.14 7.81
N ARG A 149 5.87 13.13 8.80
CA ARG A 149 5.99 13.89 10.03
C ARG A 149 5.49 13.08 11.21
N PRO A 150 5.97 13.35 12.42
CA PRO A 150 5.37 12.81 13.62
C PRO A 150 3.87 13.14 13.69
N ALA A 151 3.07 12.19 14.13
CA ALA A 151 1.65 12.34 14.37
C ALA A 151 1.35 12.17 15.87
N ARG A 152 0.13 12.57 16.28
CA ARG A 152 -0.35 12.40 17.65
C ARG A 152 -1.43 11.34 17.70
N GLY A 153 -1.70 10.78 18.89
CA GLY A 153 -2.75 9.79 19.07
C GLY A 153 -4.12 10.30 18.58
N GLU A 154 -4.43 11.58 18.81
CA GLU A 154 -5.66 12.24 18.34
C GLU A 154 -5.82 12.30 16.81
N ASP A 155 -4.72 12.19 16.06
CA ASP A 155 -4.74 12.17 14.59
C ASP A 155 -5.17 10.78 14.04
N PHE A 156 -5.17 9.75 14.88
CA PHE A 156 -5.54 8.38 14.51
C PHE A 156 -7.06 8.11 14.58
N PHE A 157 -7.86 9.02 15.20
CA PHE A 157 -9.29 8.82 15.50
C PHE A 157 -10.22 9.75 14.71
#